data_5821761c4c234977e5dcc4d58b0c20c1
#
_entry.id   5821761c4c234977e5dcc4d58b0c20c1
#
_cell.length_a   1.000
_cell.length_b   1.000
_cell.length_c   1.000
_cell.angle_alpha   90.00
_cell.angle_beta   90.00
_cell.angle_gamma   90.00
#
_symmetry.space_group_name_H-M   'P 1'
#
loop_
_entity.id
_entity.type
_entity.pdbx_description
1 polymer ?
#
loop_
_entity_poly.entity_id
_entity_poly.type
_entity_poly.pdbx_seq_one_letter_code
_entity_poly.pdbx_strand_id
1 'polypeptide(L)'
;MWQFLKYTLATLMGLFLFLIISILMIVGIGAAMSGGESEFEVKENSILKLDLNRPIVENASTEDNPLSALTDLYLAPPENLGLIQVLSALERAKVDPKIKGIYLDASFPMAGYAQLSEIREAIQKFQKSGKFVYAYANSYTEKGYYISSVADKTYLNPNGLLDFNGISVQYSFYKKALDKFS
;
A
#
# COMPACT_ATOMS: atom_id res chain seq x y z
N MET A 1 -40.90 10.66 -48.57
CA MET A 1 -40.92 10.11 -47.20
C MET A 1 -40.11 8.82 -47.02
N TRP A 2 -40.22 7.85 -47.90
CA TRP A 2 -39.48 6.56 -47.78
C TRP A 2 -37.95 6.73 -47.85
N GLN A 3 -37.41 7.60 -48.68
CA GLN A 3 -35.98 7.84 -48.77
C GLN A 3 -35.43 8.52 -47.52
N PHE A 4 -36.16 9.46 -46.95
CA PHE A 4 -35.79 10.11 -45.67
C PHE A 4 -35.70 9.08 -44.54
N LEU A 5 -36.69 8.18 -44.44
CA LEU A 5 -36.69 7.12 -43.42
C LEU A 5 -35.50 6.16 -43.58
N LYS A 6 -35.09 5.83 -44.82
CA LYS A 6 -33.91 4.97 -45.07
C LYS A 6 -32.61 5.65 -44.63
N TYR A 7 -32.45 6.95 -44.89
CA TYR A 7 -31.24 7.67 -44.51
C TYR A 7 -31.16 7.87 -42.98
N THR A 8 -32.28 8.19 -42.34
CA THR A 8 -32.32 8.30 -40.88
C THR A 8 -32.03 6.95 -40.19
N LEU A 9 -32.57 5.84 -40.70
CA LEU A 9 -32.28 4.53 -40.18
C LEU A 9 -30.81 4.12 -40.36
N ALA A 10 -30.24 4.46 -41.56
CA ALA A 10 -28.84 4.16 -41.85
C ALA A 10 -27.88 4.97 -40.96
N THR A 11 -28.16 6.25 -40.70
CA THR A 11 -27.36 7.09 -39.79
C THR A 11 -27.45 6.62 -38.35
N LEU A 12 -28.63 6.21 -37.89
CA LEU A 12 -28.86 5.71 -36.56
C LEU A 12 -28.12 4.38 -36.32
N MET A 13 -28.15 3.49 -37.35
CA MET A 13 -27.40 2.24 -37.31
C MET A 13 -25.89 2.45 -37.35
N GLY A 14 -25.40 3.42 -38.11
CA GLY A 14 -23.99 3.81 -38.14
C GLY A 14 -23.52 4.36 -36.80
N LEU A 15 -24.33 5.19 -36.16
CA LEU A 15 -24.02 5.76 -34.84
C LEU A 15 -23.99 4.68 -33.72
N PHE A 16 -24.92 3.73 -33.80
CA PHE A 16 -24.96 2.58 -32.89
C PHE A 16 -23.74 1.67 -33.07
N LEU A 17 -23.35 1.38 -34.31
CA LEU A 17 -22.16 0.59 -34.61
C LEU A 17 -20.87 1.29 -34.14
N PHE A 18 -20.77 2.60 -34.35
CA PHE A 18 -19.66 3.42 -33.87
C PHE A 18 -19.55 3.36 -32.34
N LEU A 19 -20.66 3.44 -31.62
CA LEU A 19 -20.72 3.38 -30.17
C LEU A 19 -20.23 2.01 -29.66
N ILE A 20 -20.67 0.91 -30.30
CA ILE A 20 -20.20 -0.44 -29.94
C ILE A 20 -18.69 -0.58 -30.17
N ILE A 21 -18.19 -0.14 -31.32
CA ILE A 21 -16.75 -0.22 -31.62
C ILE A 21 -15.94 0.63 -30.62
N SER A 22 -16.44 1.80 -30.27
CA SER A 22 -15.80 2.68 -29.29
C SER A 22 -15.71 2.03 -27.90
N ILE A 23 -16.79 1.39 -27.45
CA ILE A 23 -16.79 0.65 -26.18
C ILE A 23 -15.82 -0.56 -26.23
N LEU A 24 -15.85 -1.33 -27.33
CA LEU A 24 -14.92 -2.46 -27.48
C LEU A 24 -13.46 -2.01 -27.51
N MET A 25 -13.18 -0.86 -28.13
CA MET A 25 -11.83 -0.27 -28.16
C MET A 25 -11.37 0.14 -26.75
N ILE A 26 -12.23 0.81 -25.97
CA ILE A 26 -11.93 1.22 -24.61
C ILE A 26 -11.71 -0.01 -23.71
N VAL A 27 -12.58 -1.02 -23.81
CA VAL A 27 -12.43 -2.27 -23.04
C VAL A 27 -11.18 -3.04 -23.48
N GLY A 28 -10.89 -3.09 -24.78
CA GLY A 28 -9.69 -3.74 -25.32
C GLY A 28 -8.39 -3.07 -24.86
N ILE A 29 -8.35 -1.74 -24.86
CA ILE A 29 -7.21 -0.98 -24.33
C ILE A 29 -7.08 -1.19 -22.81
N GLY A 30 -8.20 -1.11 -22.08
CA GLY A 30 -8.22 -1.38 -20.64
C GLY A 30 -7.71 -2.78 -20.29
N ALA A 31 -8.16 -3.80 -21.01
CA ALA A 31 -7.70 -5.17 -20.83
C ALA A 31 -6.22 -5.35 -21.20
N ALA A 32 -5.73 -4.69 -22.25
CA ALA A 32 -4.31 -4.72 -22.63
C ALA A 32 -3.41 -4.01 -21.59
N MET A 33 -3.91 -2.97 -20.94
CA MET A 33 -3.19 -2.25 -19.88
C MET A 33 -3.26 -2.97 -18.53
N SER A 34 -4.36 -3.66 -18.22
CA SER A 34 -4.49 -4.46 -16.99
C SER A 34 -3.86 -5.86 -17.09
N GLY A 35 -3.59 -6.35 -18.30
CA GLY A 35 -2.94 -7.64 -18.55
C GLY A 35 -1.45 -7.72 -18.23
N GLY A 36 -0.88 -6.70 -17.62
CA GLY A 36 0.53 -6.62 -17.25
C GLY A 36 0.82 -6.84 -15.78
N GLU A 37 0.11 -7.74 -15.08
CA GLU A 37 0.73 -8.36 -13.91
C GLU A 37 1.90 -9.20 -14.43
N SER A 38 3.06 -8.56 -14.56
CA SER A 38 4.31 -9.29 -14.69
C SER A 38 4.41 -10.17 -13.45
N GLU A 39 4.21 -11.48 -13.64
CA GLU A 39 4.50 -12.48 -12.62
C GLU A 39 5.93 -12.21 -12.14
N PHE A 40 6.03 -11.53 -10.98
CA PHE A 40 7.32 -11.09 -10.46
C PHE A 40 8.08 -12.32 -9.98
N GLU A 41 8.91 -12.87 -10.87
CA GLU A 41 9.72 -14.03 -10.54
C GLU A 41 10.80 -13.64 -9.54
N VAL A 42 10.67 -14.16 -8.30
CA VAL A 42 11.68 -13.97 -7.26
C VAL A 42 12.97 -14.68 -7.69
N LYS A 43 14.05 -13.91 -7.83
CA LYS A 43 15.38 -14.42 -8.19
C LYS A 43 16.06 -15.04 -6.95
N GLU A 44 17.02 -15.94 -7.20
CA GLU A 44 17.88 -16.47 -6.15
C GLU A 44 18.62 -15.35 -5.40
N ASN A 45 18.74 -15.52 -4.07
CA ASN A 45 19.37 -14.55 -3.17
C ASN A 45 18.71 -13.16 -3.13
N SER A 46 17.40 -13.10 -3.29
CA SER A 46 16.63 -11.88 -3.17
C SER A 46 16.49 -11.43 -1.71
N ILE A 47 16.31 -10.12 -1.53
CA ILE A 47 15.98 -9.48 -0.26
C ILE A 47 14.60 -8.85 -0.41
N LEU A 48 13.71 -9.12 0.55
CA LEU A 48 12.41 -8.46 0.61
C LEU A 48 12.59 -7.04 1.13
N LYS A 49 12.31 -6.02 0.31
CA LYS A 49 12.21 -4.65 0.78
C LYS A 49 10.83 -4.43 1.38
N LEU A 50 10.77 -4.15 2.68
CA LEU A 50 9.55 -3.78 3.39
C LEU A 50 9.57 -2.28 3.67
N ASP A 51 8.81 -1.53 2.87
CA ASP A 51 8.66 -0.08 3.00
C ASP A 51 7.37 0.24 3.73
N LEU A 52 7.49 0.73 4.98
CA LEU A 52 6.37 1.09 5.85
C LEU A 52 6.09 2.60 5.89
N ASN A 53 6.72 3.40 5.01
CA ASN A 53 6.51 4.85 4.94
C ASN A 53 5.24 5.22 4.17
N ARG A 54 4.24 4.34 4.16
CA ARG A 54 2.94 4.48 3.50
C ARG A 54 1.82 4.29 4.52
N PRO A 55 0.62 4.82 4.27
CA PRO A 55 -0.52 4.56 5.11
C PRO A 55 -0.82 3.06 5.18
N ILE A 56 -0.88 2.52 6.39
CA ILE A 56 -1.22 1.10 6.62
C ILE A 56 -2.70 1.02 7.02
N VAL A 57 -3.48 0.29 6.21
CA VAL A 57 -4.89 0.00 6.44
C VAL A 57 -5.07 -1.49 6.72
N GLU A 58 -6.17 -1.87 7.37
CA GLU A 58 -6.43 -3.29 7.68
C GLU A 58 -6.49 -4.15 6.43
N ASN A 59 -7.20 -3.69 5.42
CA ASN A 59 -7.33 -4.36 4.13
C ASN A 59 -7.23 -3.31 3.02
N ALA A 60 -6.16 -3.34 2.25
CA ALA A 60 -6.08 -2.60 1.00
C ALA A 60 -6.86 -3.40 -0.04
N SER A 61 -8.13 -3.05 -0.22
CA SER A 61 -8.90 -3.56 -1.36
C SER A 61 -8.30 -2.96 -2.62
N THR A 62 -7.75 -3.81 -3.45
CA THR A 62 -7.61 -3.51 -4.88
C THR A 62 -9.05 -3.47 -5.41
N GLU A 63 -9.68 -2.30 -5.40
CA GLU A 63 -10.94 -2.15 -6.10
C GLU A 63 -10.62 -2.23 -7.59
N ASP A 64 -10.91 -3.38 -8.20
CA ASP A 64 -10.92 -3.60 -9.65
C ASP A 64 -12.09 -2.81 -10.30
N ASN A 65 -12.17 -1.53 -9.99
CA ASN A 65 -13.13 -0.64 -10.62
C ASN A 65 -12.45 -0.01 -11.84
N PRO A 66 -12.93 -0.25 -13.08
CA PRO A 66 -12.36 0.35 -14.29
C PRO A 66 -12.29 1.88 -14.23
N LEU A 67 -13.11 2.50 -13.37
CA LEU A 67 -13.10 3.95 -13.14
C LEU A 67 -11.98 4.39 -12.20
N SER A 68 -11.46 3.50 -11.33
CA SER A 68 -10.31 3.80 -10.44
C SER A 68 -9.05 4.05 -11.27
N ALA A 69 -8.86 3.33 -12.39
CA ALA A 69 -7.72 3.53 -13.30
C ALA A 69 -7.64 4.97 -13.86
N LEU A 70 -8.78 5.63 -14.06
CA LEU A 70 -8.81 7.05 -14.46
C LEU A 70 -8.53 7.98 -13.28
N THR A 71 -8.97 7.62 -12.08
CA THR A 71 -8.72 8.40 -10.86
C THR A 71 -7.25 8.29 -10.46
N ASP A 72 -6.66 7.12 -10.59
CA ASP A 72 -5.25 6.84 -10.29
C ASP A 72 -4.31 7.56 -11.25
N LEU A 73 -4.72 7.76 -12.51
CA LEU A 73 -3.95 8.52 -13.49
C LEU A 73 -3.85 10.02 -13.14
N TYR A 74 -4.86 10.59 -12.47
CA TYR A 74 -4.94 12.03 -12.20
C TYR A 74 -4.83 12.41 -10.73
N LEU A 75 -5.12 11.51 -9.80
CA LEU A 75 -5.28 11.79 -8.37
C LEU A 75 -4.75 10.67 -7.49
N ALA A 76 -3.82 9.81 -8.00
CA ALA A 76 -3.35 8.64 -7.27
C ALA A 76 -3.03 8.99 -5.80
N PRO A 77 -3.87 8.58 -4.83
CA PRO A 77 -3.46 8.64 -3.45
C PRO A 77 -2.25 7.72 -3.26
N PRO A 78 -1.38 7.99 -2.29
CA PRO A 78 -0.30 7.06 -1.98
C PRO A 78 -0.90 5.68 -1.78
N GLU A 79 -0.41 4.70 -2.53
CA GLU A 79 -0.88 3.32 -2.52
C GLU A 79 -0.87 2.79 -1.09
N ASN A 80 -2.07 2.57 -0.53
CA ASN A 80 -2.22 2.09 0.83
C ASN A 80 -1.65 0.67 0.96
N LEU A 81 -0.92 0.42 2.02
CA LEU A 81 -0.38 -0.89 2.32
C LEU A 81 -1.36 -1.66 3.22
N GLY A 82 -1.86 -2.80 2.76
CA GLY A 82 -2.74 -3.63 3.59
C GLY A 82 -1.96 -4.40 4.65
N LEU A 83 -2.37 -4.31 5.91
CA LEU A 83 -1.77 -5.05 7.01
C LEU A 83 -1.76 -6.55 6.74
N ILE A 84 -2.90 -7.11 6.31
CA ILE A 84 -3.03 -8.53 5.98
C ILE A 84 -2.07 -8.93 4.85
N GLN A 85 -1.88 -8.05 3.86
CA GLN A 85 -0.95 -8.28 2.75
C GLN A 85 0.50 -8.31 3.24
N VAL A 86 0.88 -7.39 4.13
CA VAL A 86 2.22 -7.36 4.75
C VAL A 86 2.49 -8.64 5.54
N LEU A 87 1.55 -9.04 6.42
CA LEU A 87 1.69 -10.24 7.22
C LEU A 87 1.81 -11.50 6.35
N SER A 88 0.98 -11.60 5.30
CA SER A 88 1.02 -12.72 4.35
C SER A 88 2.32 -12.75 3.53
N ALA A 89 2.85 -11.58 3.17
CA ALA A 89 4.14 -11.48 2.46
C ALA A 89 5.30 -11.94 3.35
N LEU A 90 5.30 -11.56 4.63
CA LEU A 90 6.31 -11.99 5.60
C LEU A 90 6.26 -13.51 5.84
N GLU A 91 5.07 -14.11 5.96
CA GLU A 91 4.93 -15.57 6.11
C GLU A 91 5.39 -16.31 4.86
N ARG A 92 5.09 -15.82 3.65
CA ARG A 92 5.62 -16.39 2.39
C ARG A 92 7.13 -16.25 2.30
N ALA A 93 7.66 -15.07 2.58
CA ALA A 93 9.10 -14.81 2.55
C ALA A 93 9.90 -15.69 3.53
N LYS A 94 9.30 -16.04 4.66
CA LYS A 94 9.88 -16.91 5.68
C LYS A 94 10.20 -18.30 5.14
N VAL A 95 9.32 -18.88 4.32
CA VAL A 95 9.46 -20.24 3.78
C VAL A 95 10.13 -20.28 2.41
N ASP A 96 10.18 -19.17 1.67
CA ASP A 96 10.77 -19.11 0.34
C ASP A 96 12.31 -19.20 0.41
N PRO A 97 12.95 -20.24 -0.15
CA PRO A 97 14.40 -20.39 -0.11
C PRO A 97 15.16 -19.34 -0.91
N LYS A 98 14.52 -18.69 -1.89
CA LYS A 98 15.11 -17.63 -2.72
C LYS A 98 15.29 -16.33 -1.94
N ILE A 99 14.50 -16.09 -0.87
CA ILE A 99 14.59 -14.90 -0.04
C ILE A 99 15.56 -15.15 1.12
N LYS A 100 16.59 -14.31 1.24
CA LYS A 100 17.64 -14.45 2.25
C LYS A 100 17.46 -13.54 3.46
N GLY A 101 16.72 -12.46 3.31
CA GLY A 101 16.49 -11.50 4.40
C GLY A 101 15.49 -10.42 4.05
N ILE A 102 15.30 -9.50 5.00
CA ILE A 102 14.46 -8.32 4.88
C ILE A 102 15.33 -7.07 4.99
N TYR A 103 15.08 -6.11 4.09
CA TYR A 103 15.47 -4.73 4.26
C TYR A 103 14.26 -3.93 4.70
N LEU A 104 14.28 -3.44 5.94
CA LEU A 104 13.20 -2.68 6.56
C LEU A 104 13.46 -1.19 6.40
N ASP A 105 12.57 -0.51 5.70
CA ASP A 105 12.53 0.94 5.53
C ASP A 105 11.31 1.50 6.26
N ALA A 106 11.53 2.09 7.43
CA ALA A 106 10.48 2.56 8.33
C ALA A 106 10.88 3.86 9.02
N SER A 107 11.26 4.87 8.26
CA SER A 107 11.61 6.19 8.79
C SER A 107 10.42 6.88 9.46
N PHE A 108 9.28 6.91 8.75
CA PHE A 108 8.04 7.59 9.12
C PHE A 108 6.82 6.69 8.90
N PRO A 109 6.66 5.60 9.64
CA PRO A 109 5.56 4.68 9.42
C PRO A 109 4.22 5.36 9.73
N MET A 110 3.32 5.30 8.75
CA MET A 110 1.98 5.87 8.83
C MET A 110 0.97 4.81 9.30
N ALA A 111 1.18 4.31 10.52
CA ALA A 111 0.40 3.24 11.13
C ALA A 111 0.13 3.50 12.61
N GLY A 112 -0.88 2.82 13.16
CA GLY A 112 -1.09 2.73 14.60
C GLY A 112 -0.08 1.81 15.29
N TYR A 113 0.16 2.00 16.60
CA TYR A 113 1.06 1.12 17.35
C TYR A 113 0.59 -0.35 17.37
N ALA A 114 -0.73 -0.60 17.35
CA ALA A 114 -1.26 -1.95 17.27
C ALA A 114 -0.83 -2.65 15.98
N GLN A 115 -1.01 -1.99 14.83
CA GLN A 115 -0.58 -2.51 13.52
C GLN A 115 0.93 -2.73 13.46
N LEU A 116 1.71 -1.77 13.98
CA LEU A 116 3.17 -1.91 14.05
C LEU A 116 3.60 -3.06 14.97
N SER A 117 2.86 -3.33 16.06
CA SER A 117 3.11 -4.46 16.94
C SER A 117 2.91 -5.80 16.22
N GLU A 118 1.85 -5.93 15.44
CA GLU A 118 1.60 -7.15 14.65
C GLU A 118 2.67 -7.39 13.60
N ILE A 119 3.07 -6.32 12.87
CA ILE A 119 4.18 -6.42 11.90
C ILE A 119 5.48 -6.79 12.62
N ARG A 120 5.76 -6.20 13.79
CA ARG A 120 6.94 -6.51 14.61
C ARG A 120 6.98 -7.99 15.00
N GLU A 121 5.85 -8.55 15.44
CA GLU A 121 5.76 -9.97 15.76
C GLU A 121 5.99 -10.87 14.54
N ALA A 122 5.45 -10.48 13.38
CA ALA A 122 5.66 -11.20 12.13
C ALA A 122 7.14 -11.18 11.70
N ILE A 123 7.83 -10.04 11.86
CA ILE A 123 9.28 -9.94 11.64
C ILE A 123 10.06 -10.85 12.59
N GLN A 124 9.70 -10.90 13.87
CA GLN A 124 10.33 -11.82 14.83
C GLN A 124 10.13 -13.29 14.44
N LYS A 125 8.94 -13.65 13.94
CA LYS A 125 8.68 -15.00 13.42
C LYS A 125 9.50 -15.30 12.17
N PHE A 126 9.72 -14.30 11.32
CA PHE A 126 10.58 -14.42 10.16
C PHE A 126 12.04 -14.66 10.55
N GLN A 127 12.59 -13.92 11.52
CA GLN A 127 13.96 -14.11 12.02
C GLN A 127 14.22 -15.53 12.57
N LYS A 128 13.20 -16.16 13.17
CA LYS A 128 13.30 -17.56 13.65
C LYS A 128 13.57 -18.57 12.52
N SER A 129 13.40 -18.19 11.25
CA SER A 129 13.80 -19.01 10.10
C SER A 129 15.31 -18.96 9.78
N GLY A 130 16.09 -18.18 10.53
CA GLY A 130 17.53 -18.01 10.33
C GLY A 130 17.90 -16.97 9.28
N LYS A 131 16.91 -16.21 8.77
CA LYS A 131 17.11 -15.15 7.78
C LYS A 131 17.30 -13.81 8.48
N PHE A 132 18.13 -12.93 7.91
CA PHE A 132 18.46 -11.65 8.53
C PHE A 132 17.40 -10.58 8.28
N VAL A 133 17.33 -9.61 9.19
CA VAL A 133 16.54 -8.39 9.05
C VAL A 133 17.45 -7.19 9.33
N TYR A 134 17.61 -6.31 8.34
CA TYR A 134 18.37 -5.08 8.51
C TYR A 134 17.46 -3.89 8.26
N ALA A 135 17.58 -2.88 9.14
CA ALA A 135 16.87 -1.63 9.02
C ALA A 135 17.84 -0.48 8.75
N TYR A 136 17.46 0.43 7.88
CA TYR A 136 18.17 1.67 7.64
C TYR A 136 17.19 2.80 7.43
N ALA A 137 17.51 3.98 8.00
CA ALA A 137 16.78 5.21 7.73
C ALA A 137 17.70 6.42 7.76
N ASN A 138 17.28 7.48 7.05
CA ASN A 138 17.93 8.79 7.17
C ASN A 138 17.53 9.48 8.46
N SER A 139 16.32 9.23 8.95
CA SER A 139 15.82 9.71 10.25
C SER A 139 14.81 8.71 10.79
N TYR A 140 14.72 8.60 12.09
CA TYR A 140 13.71 7.76 12.75
C TYR A 140 12.80 8.64 13.60
N THR A 141 11.49 8.48 13.39
CA THR A 141 10.49 8.83 14.40
C THR A 141 10.47 7.76 15.48
N GLU A 142 9.81 8.03 16.59
CA GLU A 142 9.63 7.06 17.66
C GLU A 142 8.96 5.76 17.18
N LYS A 143 7.93 5.86 16.34
CA LYS A 143 7.30 4.69 15.70
C LYS A 143 8.25 3.96 14.76
N GLY A 144 9.03 4.71 13.98
CA GLY A 144 10.06 4.16 13.09
C GLY A 144 11.13 3.41 13.86
N TYR A 145 11.61 3.98 14.96
CA TYR A 145 12.56 3.30 15.82
C TYR A 145 11.95 2.07 16.50
N TYR A 146 10.70 2.17 16.99
CA TYR A 146 9.99 1.03 17.59
C TYR A 146 9.95 -0.19 16.67
N ILE A 147 9.55 -0.01 15.41
CA ILE A 147 9.48 -1.13 14.47
C ILE A 147 10.88 -1.58 14.02
N SER A 148 11.83 -0.66 13.82
CA SER A 148 13.17 -0.98 13.33
C SER A 148 14.04 -1.64 14.39
N SER A 149 13.76 -1.42 15.68
CA SER A 149 14.51 -2.03 16.78
C SER A 149 14.33 -3.55 16.89
N VAL A 150 13.42 -4.16 16.13
CA VAL A 150 13.30 -5.62 16.01
C VAL A 150 14.37 -6.23 15.11
N ALA A 151 14.96 -5.43 14.22
CA ALA A 151 15.95 -5.89 13.24
C ALA A 151 17.24 -6.38 13.93
N ASP A 152 17.94 -7.31 13.28
CA ASP A 152 19.24 -7.79 13.75
C ASP A 152 20.29 -6.67 13.77
N LYS A 153 20.16 -5.72 12.83
CA LYS A 153 20.97 -4.50 12.76
C LYS A 153 20.11 -3.34 12.31
N THR A 154 20.18 -2.26 13.09
CA THR A 154 19.50 -1.00 12.78
C THR A 154 20.58 0.08 12.53
N TYR A 155 20.49 0.71 11.38
CA TYR A 155 21.40 1.76 10.96
C TYR A 155 20.68 3.08 10.82
N LEU A 156 21.31 4.14 11.30
CA LEU A 156 20.89 5.52 11.08
C LEU A 156 21.96 6.24 10.27
N ASN A 157 21.55 7.09 9.34
CA ASN A 157 22.46 7.97 8.64
C ASN A 157 23.27 8.81 9.67
N PRO A 158 24.61 8.96 9.52
CA PRO A 158 25.41 9.73 10.44
C PRO A 158 24.97 11.20 10.62
N ASN A 159 24.33 11.79 9.61
CA ASN A 159 23.74 13.13 9.66
C ASN A 159 22.22 13.09 9.94
N GLY A 160 21.70 11.93 10.30
CA GLY A 160 20.28 11.72 10.54
C GLY A 160 19.85 12.10 11.95
N LEU A 161 18.54 12.17 12.13
CA LEU A 161 17.92 12.49 13.41
C LEU A 161 17.17 11.27 13.95
N LEU A 162 17.35 10.98 15.24
CA LEU A 162 16.47 10.09 15.99
C LEU A 162 15.58 10.94 16.89
N ASP A 163 14.31 11.01 16.57
CA ASP A 163 13.30 11.67 17.40
C ASP A 163 12.69 10.66 18.39
N PHE A 164 13.15 10.72 19.64
CA PHE A 164 12.78 9.80 20.71
C PHE A 164 12.40 10.57 21.97
N ASN A 165 11.15 11.06 21.99
CA ASN A 165 10.64 11.97 23.03
C ASN A 165 9.77 11.30 24.09
N GLY A 166 9.37 10.05 23.87
CA GLY A 166 8.43 9.30 24.70
C GLY A 166 6.96 9.61 24.36
N ILE A 167 6.06 8.79 24.88
CA ILE A 167 4.63 8.92 24.66
C ILE A 167 4.02 9.72 25.81
N SER A 168 3.40 10.86 25.49
CA SER A 168 2.66 11.68 26.45
C SER A 168 1.23 11.84 25.96
N VAL A 169 0.26 11.67 26.88
CA VAL A 169 -1.17 11.89 26.61
C VAL A 169 -1.71 12.89 27.61
N GLN A 170 -2.24 13.99 27.10
CA GLN A 170 -2.87 15.03 27.91
C GLN A 170 -4.40 15.00 27.68
N TYR A 171 -5.15 14.82 28.75
CA TYR A 171 -6.61 14.84 28.72
C TYR A 171 -7.12 16.14 29.38
N SER A 172 -8.02 16.85 28.69
CA SER A 172 -8.71 18.02 29.23
C SER A 172 -10.12 17.62 29.69
N PHE A 173 -10.46 17.91 30.93
CA PHE A 173 -11.78 17.63 31.51
C PHE A 173 -12.58 18.92 31.61
N TYR A 174 -13.70 19.00 30.92
CA TYR A 174 -14.56 20.19 30.87
C TYR A 174 -15.79 20.10 31.78
N LYS A 175 -15.95 19.03 32.60
CA LYS A 175 -17.11 18.80 33.43
C LYS A 175 -17.43 20.01 34.30
N LYS A 176 -16.44 20.54 35.03
CA LYS A 176 -16.65 21.70 35.92
C LYS A 176 -17.03 22.99 35.18
N ALA A 177 -16.67 23.13 33.92
CA ALA A 177 -17.08 24.27 33.11
C ALA A 177 -18.54 24.09 32.64
N LEU A 178 -18.91 22.89 32.21
CA LEU A 178 -20.27 22.56 31.79
C LEU A 178 -21.27 22.67 32.93
N ASP A 179 -20.93 22.25 34.16
CA ASP A 179 -21.76 22.34 35.35
C ASP A 179 -22.05 23.81 35.77
N LYS A 180 -21.28 24.80 35.26
CA LYS A 180 -21.51 26.22 35.49
C LYS A 180 -22.49 26.86 34.50
N PHE A 181 -22.77 26.20 33.38
CA PHE A 181 -23.66 26.69 32.32
C PHE A 181 -25.00 25.95 32.28
N SER A 182 -25.19 24.94 33.12
CA SER A 182 -26.44 24.23 33.34
C SER A 182 -27.14 24.74 34.60
#